data_b0824452ca6f5967d041009e49027e93
#
_entry.id   b0824452ca6f5967d041009e49027e93
#
_cell.length_a   1.000
_cell.length_b   1.000
_cell.length_c   1.000
_cell.angle_alpha   90.00
_cell.angle_beta   90.00
_cell.angle_gamma   90.00
#
_symmetry.space_group_name_H-M   'P 1'
#
loop_
_entity.id
_entity.type
_entity.pdbx_description
1 polymer ?
#
loop_
_entity_poly.entity_id
_entity_poly.type
_entity_poly.pdbx_seq_one_letter_code
_entity_poly.pdbx_strand_id
1 'polypeptide(L)'
;MTVNKKLAIFDLDHTILKCNSDHSWLDYLINKGFIRREEYLEQNAEFQKKFREGNVNYKEYYEFTIQYLKDNSDDYISDIRSDFMKEIIEPSINIYALRLIHKHYEKNEELLLASGTTSIIAGPIAKRLEFKNVVCTTCEKENNIYTGRIEDPPSLGEGKLK
;
A
#
# COMPACT_ATOMS: atom_id res chain seq x y z
N MET A 1 28.91 6.55 -22.19
CA MET A 1 29.23 6.81 -20.76
C MET A 1 27.98 6.54 -19.97
N THR A 2 27.92 5.45 -19.21
CA THR A 2 26.84 5.17 -18.26
C THR A 2 26.96 6.17 -17.12
N VAL A 3 26.12 7.19 -17.11
CA VAL A 3 26.00 8.08 -15.96
C VAL A 3 25.43 7.24 -14.82
N ASN A 4 26.24 7.00 -13.80
CA ASN A 4 25.83 6.27 -12.60
C ASN A 4 24.84 7.18 -11.85
N LYS A 5 23.53 7.03 -12.13
CA LYS A 5 22.49 7.78 -11.42
C LYS A 5 22.41 7.30 -9.98
N LYS A 6 22.33 8.23 -9.05
CA LYS A 6 22.07 7.91 -7.65
C LYS A 6 20.61 7.48 -7.50
N LEU A 7 20.37 6.53 -6.63
CA LEU A 7 19.02 6.05 -6.26
C LEU A 7 18.65 6.59 -4.89
N ALA A 8 17.50 7.26 -4.79
CA ALA A 8 16.88 7.65 -3.54
C ALA A 8 15.68 6.75 -3.27
N ILE A 9 15.72 6.04 -2.14
CA ILE A 9 14.67 5.09 -1.73
C ILE A 9 13.83 5.73 -0.62
N PHE A 10 12.52 5.69 -0.79
CA PHE A 10 11.56 6.23 0.17
C PHE A 10 10.63 5.12 0.65
N ASP A 11 10.39 5.08 1.95
CA ASP A 11 9.30 4.31 2.53
C ASP A 11 8.02 5.15 2.56
N LEU A 12 6.85 4.51 2.66
CA LEU A 12 5.56 5.17 2.54
C LEU A 12 4.97 5.53 3.90
N ASP A 13 4.58 4.50 4.67
CA ASP A 13 3.83 4.66 5.91
C ASP A 13 4.69 5.27 7.01
N HIS A 14 4.15 6.25 7.73
CA HIS A 14 4.86 7.01 8.77
C HIS A 14 6.16 7.69 8.29
N THR A 15 6.39 7.76 6.97
CA THR A 15 7.53 8.42 6.31
C THR A 15 7.04 9.48 5.32
N ILE A 16 6.57 9.09 4.14
CA ILE A 16 5.89 10.01 3.20
C ILE A 16 4.52 10.38 3.72
N LEU A 17 3.80 9.43 4.28
CA LEU A 17 2.50 9.65 4.94
C LEU A 17 2.67 9.72 6.45
N LYS A 18 1.78 10.46 7.13
CA LYS A 18 1.69 10.53 8.59
C LYS A 18 0.88 9.39 9.20
N CYS A 19 0.34 8.48 8.39
CA CYS A 19 -0.50 7.35 8.79
C CYS A 19 0.03 6.04 8.23
N ASN A 20 -0.56 4.91 8.66
CA ASN A 20 -0.46 3.63 7.97
C ASN A 20 -1.58 3.59 6.92
N SER A 21 -1.19 3.50 5.65
CA SER A 21 -2.12 3.64 4.52
C SER A 21 -3.06 2.45 4.35
N ASP A 22 -2.60 1.21 4.53
CA ASP A 22 -3.46 0.02 4.46
C ASP A 22 -4.49 -0.01 5.61
N HIS A 23 -4.09 0.35 6.83
CA HIS A 23 -5.04 0.45 7.96
C HIS A 23 -6.06 1.57 7.73
N SER A 24 -5.61 2.73 7.24
CA SER A 24 -6.51 3.84 6.93
C SER A 24 -7.51 3.49 5.83
N TRP A 25 -7.09 2.67 4.86
CA TRP A 25 -7.97 2.17 3.82
C TRP A 25 -9.05 1.24 4.36
N LEU A 26 -8.68 0.29 5.22
CA LEU A 26 -9.64 -0.62 5.86
C LEU A 26 -10.63 0.14 6.73
N ASP A 27 -10.15 1.09 7.55
CA ASP A 27 -11.02 1.96 8.36
C ASP A 27 -11.98 2.78 7.49
N TYR A 28 -11.50 3.31 6.35
CA TYR A 28 -12.31 4.03 5.39
C TYR A 28 -13.43 3.13 4.83
N LEU A 29 -13.10 1.92 4.38
CA LEU A 29 -14.08 0.97 3.85
C LEU A 29 -15.13 0.55 4.89
N ILE A 30 -14.72 0.33 6.13
CA ILE A 30 -15.62 0.02 7.25
C ILE A 30 -16.55 1.22 7.51
N ASN A 31 -16.01 2.43 7.57
CA ASN A 31 -16.80 3.63 7.85
C ASN A 31 -17.78 3.99 6.71
N LYS A 32 -17.46 3.66 5.47
CA LYS A 32 -18.35 3.82 4.31
C LYS A 32 -19.32 2.64 4.14
N GLY A 33 -19.23 1.58 4.96
CA GLY A 33 -20.12 0.42 4.94
C GLY A 33 -19.79 -0.63 3.88
N PHE A 34 -18.62 -0.57 3.25
CA PHE A 34 -18.17 -1.61 2.31
C PHE A 34 -17.73 -2.91 3.00
N ILE A 35 -17.30 -2.80 4.25
CA ILE A 35 -16.88 -3.93 5.11
C ILE A 35 -17.68 -3.88 6.40
N ARG A 36 -18.21 -5.00 6.84
CA ARG A 36 -18.91 -5.13 8.12
C ARG A 36 -17.88 -5.12 9.26
N ARG A 37 -17.99 -4.12 10.15
CA ARG A 37 -17.04 -3.89 11.25
C ARG A 37 -16.91 -5.10 12.15
N GLU A 38 -18.01 -5.73 12.54
CA GLU A 38 -18.01 -6.84 13.49
C GLU A 38 -17.28 -8.05 12.93
N GLU A 39 -17.54 -8.40 11.67
CA GLU A 39 -16.89 -9.52 10.99
C GLU A 39 -15.38 -9.29 10.83
N TYR A 40 -14.99 -8.05 10.45
CA TYR A 40 -13.59 -7.70 10.34
C TYR A 40 -12.87 -7.79 11.67
N LEU A 41 -13.43 -7.24 12.75
CA LEU A 41 -12.79 -7.24 14.08
C LEU A 41 -12.65 -8.65 14.65
N GLU A 42 -13.63 -9.52 14.47
CA GLU A 42 -13.57 -10.91 14.90
C GLU A 42 -12.41 -11.65 14.23
N GLN A 43 -12.31 -11.59 12.91
CA GLN A 43 -11.23 -12.23 12.16
C GLN A 43 -9.86 -11.60 12.45
N ASN A 44 -9.79 -10.27 12.54
CA ASN A 44 -8.53 -9.56 12.83
C ASN A 44 -7.97 -9.89 14.22
N ALA A 45 -8.83 -10.20 15.22
CA ALA A 45 -8.39 -10.55 16.57
C ALA A 45 -7.48 -11.79 16.56
N GLU A 46 -7.71 -12.77 15.70
CA GLU A 46 -6.86 -13.94 15.55
C GLU A 46 -5.46 -13.57 15.01
N PHE A 47 -5.40 -12.70 14.00
CA PHE A 47 -4.12 -12.20 13.47
C PHE A 47 -3.37 -11.39 14.51
N GLN A 48 -4.04 -10.55 15.30
CA GLN A 48 -3.43 -9.79 16.38
C GLN A 48 -2.83 -10.70 17.45
N LYS A 49 -3.45 -11.85 17.73
CA LYS A 49 -2.88 -12.89 18.61
C LYS A 49 -1.61 -13.49 17.99
N LYS A 50 -1.67 -13.93 16.72
CA LYS A 50 -0.50 -14.48 16.01
C LYS A 50 0.67 -13.48 15.95
N PHE A 51 0.40 -12.18 15.77
CA PHE A 51 1.43 -11.13 15.82
C PHE A 51 2.12 -11.06 17.19
N ARG A 52 1.36 -11.09 18.29
CA ARG A 52 1.94 -11.07 19.64
C ARG A 52 2.77 -12.30 19.96
N GLU A 53 2.42 -13.44 19.38
CA GLU A 53 3.12 -14.72 19.52
C GLU A 53 4.32 -14.87 18.57
N GLY A 54 4.51 -13.92 17.63
CA GLY A 54 5.59 -13.93 16.66
C GLY A 54 5.48 -15.03 15.59
N ASN A 55 4.28 -15.59 15.37
CA ASN A 55 4.02 -16.69 14.45
C ASN A 55 3.05 -16.36 13.33
N VAL A 56 2.94 -15.07 12.97
CA VAL A 56 2.06 -14.61 11.89
C VAL A 56 2.57 -15.06 10.53
N ASN A 57 1.66 -15.61 9.71
CA ASN A 57 1.88 -15.77 8.29
C ASN A 57 1.48 -14.47 7.57
N TYR A 58 2.46 -13.73 7.07
CA TYR A 58 2.22 -12.43 6.44
C TYR A 58 1.38 -12.54 5.17
N LYS A 59 1.54 -13.61 4.36
CA LYS A 59 0.72 -13.82 3.18
C LYS A 59 -0.75 -13.95 3.56
N GLU A 60 -1.07 -14.84 4.51
CA GLU A 60 -2.45 -15.01 5.00
C GLU A 60 -3.02 -13.70 5.55
N TYR A 61 -2.21 -12.94 6.28
CA TYR A 61 -2.63 -11.64 6.81
C TYR A 61 -2.97 -10.64 5.70
N TYR A 62 -2.12 -10.51 4.69
CA TYR A 62 -2.41 -9.63 3.55
C TYR A 62 -3.66 -10.08 2.79
N GLU A 63 -3.78 -11.36 2.49
CA GLU A 63 -4.96 -11.91 1.80
C GLU A 63 -6.25 -11.68 2.61
N PHE A 64 -6.19 -11.79 3.94
CA PHE A 64 -7.29 -11.39 4.81
C PHE A 64 -7.63 -9.90 4.65
N THR A 65 -6.63 -9.01 4.66
CA THR A 65 -6.88 -7.56 4.57
C THR A 65 -7.42 -7.11 3.22
N ILE A 66 -7.24 -7.89 2.16
CA ILE A 66 -7.71 -7.57 0.80
C ILE A 66 -8.85 -8.48 0.31
N GLN A 67 -9.37 -9.39 1.14
CA GLN A 67 -10.42 -10.34 0.72
C GLN A 67 -11.68 -9.67 0.16
N TYR A 68 -11.98 -8.44 0.61
CA TYR A 68 -13.12 -7.65 0.11
C TYR A 68 -12.94 -7.21 -1.36
N LEU A 69 -11.72 -7.25 -1.89
CA LEU A 69 -11.45 -6.96 -3.30
C LEU A 69 -11.90 -8.10 -4.21
N LYS A 70 -11.97 -9.32 -3.69
CA LYS A 70 -12.25 -10.50 -4.48
C LYS A 70 -13.51 -10.33 -5.32
N ASP A 71 -13.43 -10.75 -6.57
CA ASP A 71 -14.49 -10.70 -7.58
C ASP A 71 -14.91 -9.27 -8.01
N ASN A 72 -14.19 -8.23 -7.55
CA ASN A 72 -14.42 -6.85 -7.97
C ASN A 72 -13.42 -6.44 -9.06
N SER A 73 -13.89 -5.62 -10.02
CA SER A 73 -13.03 -5.07 -11.05
C SER A 73 -12.15 -3.93 -10.50
N ASP A 74 -10.99 -3.71 -11.15
CA ASP A 74 -10.12 -2.59 -10.80
C ASP A 74 -10.81 -1.23 -10.99
N ASP A 75 -11.69 -1.10 -11.99
CA ASP A 75 -12.44 0.13 -12.24
C ASP A 75 -13.37 0.45 -11.05
N TYR A 76 -14.13 -0.54 -10.58
CA TYR A 76 -15.01 -0.35 -9.42
C TYR A 76 -14.24 0.05 -8.17
N ILE A 77 -13.12 -0.63 -7.90
CA ILE A 77 -12.27 -0.31 -6.75
C ILE A 77 -11.57 1.05 -6.92
N SER A 78 -11.25 1.44 -8.16
CA SER A 78 -10.63 2.73 -8.48
C SER A 78 -11.55 3.90 -8.13
N ASP A 79 -12.85 3.77 -8.34
CA ASP A 79 -13.83 4.80 -7.98
C ASP A 79 -13.85 5.04 -6.46
N ILE A 80 -13.97 3.96 -5.67
CA ILE A 80 -13.93 4.04 -4.20
C ILE A 80 -12.60 4.63 -3.72
N ARG A 81 -11.51 4.16 -4.29
CA ARG A 81 -10.15 4.61 -3.94
C ARG A 81 -9.91 6.07 -4.28
N SER A 82 -10.53 6.61 -5.34
CA SER A 82 -10.40 8.03 -5.70
C SER A 82 -10.83 8.96 -4.57
N ASP A 83 -11.93 8.64 -3.89
CA ASP A 83 -12.41 9.43 -2.74
C ASP A 83 -11.51 9.23 -1.52
N PHE A 84 -11.07 8.00 -1.24
CA PHE A 84 -10.07 7.74 -0.20
C PHE A 84 -8.78 8.55 -0.40
N MET A 85 -8.28 8.61 -1.63
CA MET A 85 -7.09 9.42 -1.95
C MET A 85 -7.28 10.89 -1.58
N LYS A 86 -8.45 11.46 -1.87
CA LYS A 86 -8.76 12.88 -1.56
C LYS A 86 -9.01 13.10 -0.07
N GLU A 87 -9.82 12.23 0.56
CA GLU A 87 -10.29 12.44 1.94
C GLU A 87 -9.22 12.10 2.98
N ILE A 88 -8.37 11.10 2.72
CA ILE A 88 -7.45 10.54 3.70
C ILE A 88 -5.98 10.70 3.29
N ILE A 89 -5.60 10.33 2.06
CA ILE A 89 -4.19 10.31 1.68
C ILE A 89 -3.64 11.72 1.49
N GLU A 90 -4.28 12.58 0.70
CA GLU A 90 -3.78 13.94 0.46
C GLU A 90 -3.55 14.74 1.75
N PRO A 91 -4.46 14.76 2.76
CA PRO A 91 -4.21 15.45 4.03
C PRO A 91 -3.10 14.81 4.88
N SER A 92 -2.82 13.53 4.68
CA SER A 92 -1.81 12.80 5.45
C SER A 92 -0.39 12.94 4.89
N ILE A 93 -0.21 13.50 3.69
CA ILE A 93 1.10 13.68 3.08
C ILE A 93 1.97 14.62 3.92
N ASN A 94 3.19 14.17 4.22
CA ASN A 94 4.18 14.93 4.97
C ASN A 94 4.87 15.95 4.06
N ILE A 95 4.68 17.23 4.33
CA ILE A 95 5.28 18.31 3.53
C ILE A 95 6.82 18.26 3.49
N TYR A 96 7.46 17.77 4.54
CA TYR A 96 8.93 17.65 4.59
C TYR A 96 9.39 16.50 3.67
N ALA A 97 8.64 15.41 3.59
CA ALA A 97 8.90 14.33 2.66
C ALA A 97 8.73 14.79 1.20
N LEU A 98 7.68 15.57 0.89
CA LEU A 98 7.51 16.17 -0.45
C LEU A 98 8.69 17.05 -0.86
N ARG A 99 9.16 17.89 0.05
CA ARG A 99 10.35 18.74 -0.21
C ARG A 99 11.59 17.91 -0.47
N LEU A 100 11.76 16.79 0.24
CA LEU A 100 12.90 15.90 0.04
C LEU A 100 12.81 15.17 -1.29
N ILE A 101 11.62 14.64 -1.66
CA ILE A 101 11.35 14.02 -2.95
C ILE A 101 11.71 15.00 -4.09
N HIS A 102 11.19 16.23 -4.01
CA HIS A 102 11.46 17.27 -5.01
C HIS A 102 12.95 17.60 -5.14
N LYS A 103 13.68 17.68 -4.02
CA LYS A 103 15.14 17.90 -4.02
C LYS A 103 15.92 16.81 -4.75
N HIS A 104 15.51 15.54 -4.62
CA HIS A 104 16.12 14.44 -5.34
C HIS A 104 15.73 14.45 -6.83
N TYR A 105 14.49 14.80 -7.13
CA TYR A 105 13.99 14.97 -8.49
C TYR A 105 14.77 16.06 -9.26
N GLU A 106 14.98 17.24 -8.66
CA GLU A 106 15.78 18.34 -9.24
C GLU A 106 17.23 17.93 -9.55
N LYS A 107 17.79 17.00 -8.78
CA LYS A 107 19.12 16.44 -9.00
C LYS A 107 19.17 15.36 -10.08
N ASN A 108 18.04 15.05 -10.72
CA ASN A 108 17.89 13.97 -11.69
C ASN A 108 18.34 12.61 -11.13
N GLU A 109 18.15 12.38 -9.83
CA GLU A 109 18.37 11.10 -9.16
C GLU A 109 17.17 10.18 -9.42
N GLU A 110 17.38 8.86 -9.41
CA GLU A 110 16.27 7.91 -9.53
C GLU A 110 15.54 7.79 -8.19
N LEU A 111 14.20 7.77 -8.26
CA LEU A 111 13.35 7.64 -7.09
C LEU A 111 12.70 6.26 -7.07
N LEU A 112 12.77 5.57 -5.93
CA LEU A 112 12.11 4.30 -5.66
C LEU A 112 11.23 4.44 -4.43
N LEU A 113 9.94 4.13 -4.58
CA LEU A 113 9.05 3.90 -3.45
C LEU A 113 9.14 2.42 -3.06
N ALA A 114 9.52 2.12 -1.82
CA ALA A 114 9.63 0.75 -1.30
C ALA A 114 8.81 0.60 -0.03
N SER A 115 7.65 -0.05 -0.12
CA SER A 115 6.72 -0.21 1.00
C SER A 115 6.17 -1.63 1.11
N GLY A 116 5.78 -2.03 2.33
CA GLY A 116 4.96 -3.23 2.55
C GLY A 116 3.50 -3.04 2.13
N THR A 117 3.06 -1.79 1.94
CA THR A 117 1.70 -1.44 1.54
C THR A 117 1.27 -2.18 0.27
N THR A 118 -0.01 -2.53 0.18
CA THR A 118 -0.59 -3.21 -0.98
C THR A 118 -0.59 -2.32 -2.23
N SER A 119 -0.44 -2.93 -3.41
CA SER A 119 -0.36 -2.23 -4.70
C SER A 119 -1.60 -1.40 -5.02
N ILE A 120 -2.75 -1.77 -4.43
CA ILE A 120 -4.01 -1.04 -4.56
C ILE A 120 -3.90 0.38 -3.99
N ILE A 121 -3.08 0.59 -2.98
CA ILE A 121 -2.87 1.88 -2.32
C ILE A 121 -1.53 2.49 -2.72
N ALA A 122 -0.44 1.72 -2.67
CA ALA A 122 0.89 2.21 -2.99
C ALA A 122 1.02 2.69 -4.45
N GLY A 123 0.40 2.00 -5.39
CA GLY A 123 0.45 2.35 -6.81
C GLY A 123 -0.11 3.74 -7.12
N PRO A 124 -1.36 4.06 -6.76
CA PRO A 124 -1.94 5.40 -6.93
C PRO A 124 -1.16 6.51 -6.20
N ILE A 125 -0.65 6.24 -5.00
CA ILE A 125 0.18 7.21 -4.26
C ILE A 125 1.50 7.46 -5.00
N ALA A 126 2.17 6.39 -5.45
CA ALA A 126 3.39 6.51 -6.24
C ALA A 126 3.17 7.31 -7.53
N LYS A 127 2.09 7.03 -8.25
CA LYS A 127 1.69 7.79 -9.45
C LYS A 127 1.45 9.27 -9.12
N ARG A 128 0.74 9.57 -8.03
CA ARG A 128 0.47 10.93 -7.56
C ARG A 128 1.74 11.71 -7.22
N LEU A 129 2.75 11.02 -6.68
CA LEU A 129 4.05 11.58 -6.26
C LEU A 129 5.15 11.42 -7.32
N GLU A 130 4.79 10.97 -8.53
CA GLU A 130 5.67 10.82 -9.70
C GLU A 130 6.84 9.83 -9.51
N PHE A 131 6.68 8.85 -8.61
CA PHE A 131 7.62 7.73 -8.53
C PHE A 131 7.49 6.82 -9.76
N LYS A 132 8.59 6.59 -10.47
CA LYS A 132 8.64 5.68 -11.62
C LYS A 132 8.86 4.23 -11.22
N ASN A 133 9.53 4.01 -10.10
CA ASN A 133 9.87 2.70 -9.57
C ASN A 133 9.14 2.49 -8.24
N VAL A 134 8.47 1.36 -8.11
CA VAL A 134 7.68 1.01 -6.92
C VAL A 134 7.93 -0.45 -6.58
N VAL A 135 8.25 -0.71 -5.32
CA VAL A 135 8.25 -2.04 -4.71
C VAL A 135 7.17 -2.04 -3.63
N CYS A 136 6.16 -2.88 -3.80
CA CYS A 136 5.02 -2.97 -2.89
C CYS A 136 4.43 -4.39 -2.94
N THR A 137 3.53 -4.72 -2.00
CA THR A 137 2.84 -6.01 -2.00
C THR A 137 1.81 -6.05 -3.11
N THR A 138 2.03 -6.85 -4.15
CA THR A 138 1.18 -6.89 -5.34
C THR A 138 -0.12 -7.65 -5.06
N CYS A 139 -1.27 -7.00 -5.28
CA CYS A 139 -2.57 -7.67 -5.29
C CYS A 139 -2.77 -8.36 -6.64
N GLU A 140 -3.06 -9.66 -6.61
CA GLU A 140 -3.25 -10.46 -7.82
C GLU A 140 -4.55 -10.12 -8.55
N LYS A 141 -4.48 -10.06 -9.88
CA LYS A 141 -5.63 -9.86 -10.76
C LYS A 141 -5.63 -10.86 -11.89
N GLU A 142 -6.82 -11.33 -12.25
CA GLU A 142 -7.08 -12.11 -13.46
C GLU A 142 -8.13 -11.37 -14.30
N ASN A 143 -7.80 -11.06 -15.57
CA ASN A 143 -8.70 -10.32 -16.47
C ASN A 143 -9.26 -9.01 -15.85
N ASN A 144 -8.42 -8.23 -15.18
CA ASN A 144 -8.78 -6.97 -14.50
C ASN A 144 -9.72 -7.14 -13.29
N ILE A 145 -9.88 -8.36 -12.77
CA ILE A 145 -10.66 -8.69 -11.58
C ILE A 145 -9.72 -9.16 -10.48
N TYR A 146 -9.89 -8.63 -9.27
CA TYR A 146 -9.10 -9.04 -8.12
C TYR A 146 -9.46 -10.45 -7.66
N THR A 147 -8.44 -11.28 -7.42
CA THR A 147 -8.63 -12.66 -6.93
C THR A 147 -8.76 -12.75 -5.41
N GLY A 148 -8.44 -11.66 -4.68
CA GLY A 148 -8.34 -11.67 -3.22
C GLY A 148 -7.03 -12.27 -2.71
N ARG A 149 -6.07 -12.54 -3.60
CA ARG A 149 -4.72 -13.04 -3.28
C ARG A 149 -3.66 -11.99 -3.54
N ILE A 150 -2.48 -12.20 -2.96
CA ILE A 150 -1.27 -11.43 -3.26
C ILE A 150 -0.26 -12.31 -4.00
N GLU A 151 0.64 -11.67 -4.76
CA GLU A 151 1.86 -12.31 -5.24
C GLU A 151 2.81 -12.58 -4.07
N ASP A 152 3.44 -13.75 -4.05
CA ASP A 152 4.33 -14.21 -2.98
C ASP A 152 5.80 -14.05 -3.40
N PRO A 153 6.68 -13.54 -2.53
CA PRO A 153 6.48 -13.06 -1.17
C PRO A 153 5.93 -11.62 -1.11
N PRO A 154 5.21 -11.25 -0.01
CA PRO A 154 4.84 -9.87 0.21
C PRO A 154 6.08 -9.00 0.38
N SER A 155 5.99 -7.73 -0.05
CA SER A 155 7.12 -6.76 0.02
C SER A 155 7.35 -6.25 1.45
N LEU A 156 7.59 -7.17 2.39
CA LEU A 156 7.86 -6.90 3.80
C LEU A 156 9.19 -7.54 4.21
N GLY A 157 10.01 -6.81 5.00
CA GLY A 157 11.32 -7.29 5.42
C GLY A 157 12.19 -7.70 4.22
N GLU A 158 12.64 -8.95 4.18
CA GLU A 158 13.45 -9.50 3.09
C GLU A 158 12.71 -9.54 1.74
N GLY A 159 11.36 -9.54 1.74
CA GLY A 159 10.56 -9.46 0.52
C GLY A 159 10.77 -8.17 -0.27
N LYS A 160 11.22 -7.08 0.36
CA LYS A 160 11.60 -5.83 -0.34
C LYS A 160 12.89 -5.95 -1.17
N LEU A 161 13.66 -7.03 -0.99
CA LEU A 161 14.96 -7.23 -1.64
C LEU A 161 14.89 -8.18 -2.84
N LYS A 162 13.75 -8.81 -3.08
CA LYS A 162 13.50 -9.71 -4.20
C LYS A 162 12.78 -8.98 -5.32
#